data_6c91275a096817c98365d09f91c0673d
#
_entry.id   6c91275a096817c98365d09f91c0673d
#
_cell.length_a   1.000
_cell.length_b   1.000
_cell.length_c   1.000
_cell.angle_alpha   90.00
_cell.angle_beta   90.00
_cell.angle_gamma   90.00
#
_symmetry.space_group_name_H-M   'P 1'
#
loop_
_entity.id
_entity.type
_entity.pdbx_description
1 polymer ?
#
loop_
_entity_poly.entity_id
_entity_poly.type
_entity_poly.pdbx_seq_one_letter_code
_entity_poly.pdbx_strand_id
1 'polypeptide(L)'
;MKKIALAVLLALTLVPAASFAQVGVVVRVGPPAPIVEHYGRPPHPGFVWIAGYHRWDGARYVWVPGRWDRPPRPHAVWVAHHWVHRHGGWVLVEGHWR
;
A
#
# COMPACT_ATOMS: atom_id res chain seq x y z
N MET A 1 -24.92 -40.71 -6.44
CA MET A 1 -23.99 -40.34 -7.42
C MET A 1 -23.83 -38.89 -7.65
N LYS A 2 -24.87 -38.20 -7.85
CA LYS A 2 -24.76 -36.83 -8.14
C LYS A 2 -24.23 -35.98 -7.04
N LYS A 3 -24.40 -36.38 -5.84
CA LYS A 3 -23.99 -35.59 -4.74
C LYS A 3 -22.51 -35.32 -4.68
N ILE A 4 -21.77 -36.14 -5.28
CA ILE A 4 -20.35 -35.99 -5.19
C ILE A 4 -19.82 -34.71 -5.77
N ALA A 5 -20.43 -34.24 -6.78
CA ALA A 5 -20.00 -33.05 -7.44
C ALA A 5 -20.04 -31.84 -6.54
N LEU A 6 -20.92 -31.87 -5.58
CA LEU A 6 -21.06 -30.72 -4.70
C LEU A 6 -19.92 -30.48 -3.80
N ALA A 7 -19.38 -31.53 -3.30
CA ALA A 7 -18.30 -31.37 -2.37
C ALA A 7 -17.10 -30.70 -2.99
N VAL A 8 -16.91 -30.94 -4.23
CA VAL A 8 -15.78 -30.38 -4.92
C VAL A 8 -15.86 -28.88 -5.01
N LEU A 9 -17.05 -28.41 -5.22
CA LEU A 9 -17.23 -26.99 -5.37
C LEU A 9 -16.80 -26.19 -4.18
N LEU A 10 -17.06 -26.71 -3.03
CA LEU A 10 -16.69 -26.02 -1.84
C LEU A 10 -15.23 -25.76 -1.72
N ALA A 11 -14.48 -26.73 -2.05
CA ALA A 11 -13.05 -26.57 -1.88
C ALA A 11 -12.49 -25.47 -2.75
N LEU A 12 -13.07 -25.26 -3.87
CA LEU A 12 -12.55 -24.28 -4.79
C LEU A 12 -12.74 -22.85 -4.35
N THR A 13 -13.76 -22.62 -3.59
CA THR A 13 -14.07 -21.25 -3.28
C THR A 13 -13.26 -20.66 -2.16
N LEU A 14 -12.60 -21.47 -1.40
CA LEU A 14 -11.99 -20.96 -0.22
C LEU A 14 -10.58 -20.49 -0.36
N VAL A 15 -9.78 -21.30 -0.93
CA VAL A 15 -8.38 -21.10 -0.81
C VAL A 15 -7.80 -19.98 -1.63
N PRO A 16 -8.09 -19.89 -2.88
CA PRO A 16 -7.33 -19.00 -3.75
C PRO A 16 -7.46 -17.52 -3.43
N ALA A 17 -8.58 -17.15 -2.92
CA ALA A 17 -8.84 -15.75 -2.75
C ALA A 17 -7.89 -15.06 -1.78
N ALA A 18 -7.56 -15.70 -0.71
CA ALA A 18 -6.75 -15.07 0.30
C ALA A 18 -5.31 -14.82 -0.13
N SER A 19 -4.80 -15.69 -0.95
CA SER A 19 -3.41 -15.55 -1.33
C SER A 19 -3.11 -14.35 -2.19
N PHE A 20 -4.04 -13.98 -3.02
CA PHE A 20 -3.78 -12.92 -3.98
C PHE A 20 -3.72 -11.55 -3.37
N ALA A 21 -4.34 -11.36 -2.24
CA ALA A 21 -4.34 -10.07 -1.61
C ALA A 21 -2.94 -9.60 -1.26
N GLN A 22 -2.01 -10.52 -1.18
CA GLN A 22 -0.67 -10.17 -0.76
C GLN A 22 0.33 -10.03 -1.91
N VAL A 23 -0.12 -10.28 -3.11
CA VAL A 23 0.74 -10.16 -4.26
C VAL A 23 0.77 -8.72 -4.70
N GLY A 24 1.95 -8.13 -4.75
CA GLY A 24 2.10 -6.77 -5.18
C GLY A 24 1.89 -6.63 -6.67
N VAL A 25 1.50 -5.46 -7.08
CA VAL A 25 1.33 -5.12 -8.48
C VAL A 25 2.64 -4.56 -9.01
N VAL A 26 3.07 -5.05 -10.17
CA VAL A 26 4.27 -4.54 -10.82
C VAL A 26 3.85 -3.55 -11.89
N VAL A 27 4.31 -2.30 -11.76
CA VAL A 27 4.00 -1.25 -12.71
C VAL A 27 5.18 -1.06 -13.64
N ARG A 28 4.92 -1.06 -14.92
CA ARG A 28 6.01 -1.00 -15.91
C ARG A 28 6.58 0.39 -16.09
N VAL A 29 5.82 1.39 -15.80
CA VAL A 29 6.25 2.78 -15.94
C VAL A 29 6.67 3.30 -14.58
N GLY A 30 7.84 3.92 -14.50
CA GLY A 30 8.33 4.44 -13.23
C GLY A 30 7.45 5.55 -12.66
N PRO A 31 7.43 5.71 -11.35
CA PRO A 31 6.61 6.75 -10.73
C PRO A 31 7.18 8.14 -11.00
N PRO A 32 6.31 9.15 -11.03
CA PRO A 32 6.77 10.53 -11.10
C PRO A 32 7.52 10.91 -9.82
N ALA A 33 8.25 12.00 -9.88
CA ALA A 33 8.90 12.52 -8.69
C ALA A 33 7.85 12.89 -7.65
N PRO A 34 8.15 12.69 -6.37
CA PRO A 34 7.21 13.08 -5.33
C PRO A 34 6.92 14.57 -5.36
N ILE A 35 5.68 14.92 -5.05
CA ILE A 35 5.28 16.32 -4.96
C ILE A 35 5.75 16.86 -3.62
N VAL A 36 6.38 18.02 -3.64
CA VAL A 36 6.82 18.68 -2.42
C VAL A 36 5.63 19.39 -1.82
N GLU A 37 5.27 19.02 -0.59
CA GLU A 37 4.14 19.61 0.09
C GLU A 37 4.60 20.47 1.25
N HIS A 38 3.93 21.61 1.44
CA HIS A 38 4.19 22.48 2.57
C HIS A 38 3.19 22.16 3.66
N TYR A 39 3.64 21.54 4.73
CA TYR A 39 2.75 21.02 5.74
C TYR A 39 2.74 21.82 7.05
N GLY A 40 3.64 22.79 7.18
CA GLY A 40 3.64 23.68 8.34
C GLY A 40 3.98 22.99 9.64
N ARG A 41 3.34 23.42 10.71
CA ARG A 41 3.60 22.90 12.04
C ARG A 41 2.63 21.78 12.41
N PRO A 42 3.05 20.86 13.30
CA PRO A 42 2.12 19.84 13.78
C PRO A 42 0.91 20.49 14.45
N PRO A 43 -0.30 20.00 14.19
CA PRO A 43 -1.49 20.53 14.84
C PRO A 43 -1.54 20.24 16.32
N HIS A 44 -0.84 19.18 16.73
CA HIS A 44 -0.72 18.80 18.15
C HIS A 44 0.69 18.30 18.40
N PRO A 45 1.22 18.47 19.60
CA PRO A 45 2.55 17.96 19.94
C PRO A 45 2.62 16.46 19.72
N GLY A 46 3.72 16.02 19.14
CA GLY A 46 3.95 14.60 18.93
C GLY A 46 3.38 14.03 17.66
N PHE A 47 2.61 14.80 16.91
CA PHE A 47 2.13 14.32 15.61
C PHE A 47 3.29 14.25 14.62
N VAL A 48 3.19 13.29 13.71
CA VAL A 48 4.23 13.02 12.72
C VAL A 48 3.66 13.27 11.34
N TRP A 49 4.46 13.88 10.48
CA TRP A 49 4.06 14.10 9.10
C TRP A 49 4.20 12.80 8.32
N ILE A 50 3.08 12.36 7.74
CA ILE A 50 3.04 11.21 6.86
C ILE A 50 3.11 11.75 5.45
N ALA A 51 4.26 11.61 4.82
CA ALA A 51 4.45 12.17 3.48
C ALA A 51 3.50 11.56 2.47
N GLY A 52 3.05 12.37 1.53
CA GLY A 52 2.26 11.88 0.42
C GLY A 52 3.08 11.00 -0.51
N TYR A 53 2.40 10.33 -1.40
CA TYR A 53 3.06 9.44 -2.35
C TYR A 53 2.15 9.23 -3.56
N HIS A 54 2.73 8.70 -4.63
CA HIS A 54 1.94 8.30 -5.79
C HIS A 54 1.49 6.87 -5.62
N ARG A 55 0.18 6.63 -5.74
CA ARG A 55 -0.36 5.28 -5.81
C ARG A 55 -0.68 4.94 -7.25
N TRP A 56 -0.77 3.69 -7.55
CA TRP A 56 -1.16 3.22 -8.87
C TRP A 56 -2.62 2.81 -8.84
N ASP A 57 -3.44 3.38 -9.72
CA ASP A 57 -4.87 3.12 -9.71
C ASP A 57 -5.29 2.02 -10.71
N GLY A 58 -4.32 1.40 -11.35
CA GLY A 58 -4.57 0.42 -12.39
C GLY A 58 -4.29 0.94 -13.78
N ALA A 59 -4.25 2.25 -13.95
CA ALA A 59 -4.03 2.87 -15.25
C ALA A 59 -2.99 3.99 -15.17
N ARG A 60 -2.87 4.66 -14.04
CA ARG A 60 -1.97 5.80 -13.91
C ARG A 60 -1.60 6.02 -12.46
N TYR A 61 -0.58 6.83 -12.25
CA TYR A 61 -0.20 7.26 -10.91
C TYR A 61 -1.11 8.39 -10.45
N VAL A 62 -1.53 8.31 -9.19
CA VAL A 62 -2.39 9.31 -8.58
C VAL A 62 -1.75 9.74 -7.27
N TRP A 63 -1.65 11.04 -7.06
CA TRP A 63 -1.05 11.56 -5.84
C TRP A 63 -1.97 11.41 -4.66
N VAL A 64 -1.45 10.85 -3.58
CA VAL A 64 -2.12 10.77 -2.29
C VAL A 64 -1.48 11.81 -1.39
N PRO A 65 -2.22 12.83 -0.95
CA PRO A 65 -1.63 13.89 -0.13
C PRO A 65 -1.14 13.37 1.20
N GLY A 66 -0.13 14.02 1.73
CA GLY A 66 0.34 13.74 3.06
C GLY A 66 -0.62 14.23 4.12
N ARG A 67 -0.38 13.84 5.34
CA ARG A 67 -1.22 14.23 6.48
C ARG A 67 -0.43 14.12 7.77
N TRP A 68 -0.95 14.78 8.79
CA TRP A 68 -0.43 14.60 10.14
C TRP A 68 -1.11 13.43 10.81
N ASP A 69 -0.36 12.64 11.56
CA ASP A 69 -0.91 11.49 12.24
C ASP A 69 -0.24 11.30 13.60
N ARG A 70 -0.96 10.65 14.48
CA ARG A 70 -0.47 10.34 15.81
C ARG A 70 0.24 8.99 15.77
N PRO A 71 1.48 8.91 16.29
CA PRO A 71 2.15 7.61 16.41
C PRO A 71 1.34 6.68 17.31
N PRO A 72 1.29 5.38 16.96
CA PRO A 72 0.51 4.43 17.76
C PRO A 72 1.13 4.12 19.12
N ARG A 73 2.38 4.48 19.33
CA ARG A 73 3.07 4.29 20.59
C ARG A 73 4.25 5.25 20.66
N PRO A 74 4.80 5.49 21.85
CA PRO A 74 5.96 6.37 21.98
C PRO A 74 7.14 5.87 21.15
N HIS A 75 7.85 6.80 20.55
CA HIS A 75 9.05 6.52 19.77
C HIS A 75 8.82 5.71 18.50
N ALA A 76 7.58 5.54 18.08
CA ALA A 76 7.31 4.92 16.81
C ALA A 76 7.79 5.83 15.66
N VAL A 77 8.32 5.23 14.62
CA VAL A 77 8.86 5.93 13.47
C VAL A 77 8.05 5.53 12.25
N TRP A 78 7.66 6.51 11.45
CA TRP A 78 6.95 6.24 10.21
C TRP A 78 7.94 5.94 9.09
N VAL A 79 7.74 4.80 8.43
CA VAL A 79 8.46 4.43 7.22
C VAL A 79 7.56 4.80 6.05
N ALA A 80 8.02 5.71 5.21
CA ALA A 80 7.18 6.25 4.14
C ALA A 80 6.92 5.23 3.04
N HIS A 81 5.75 5.35 2.41
CA HIS A 81 5.47 4.60 1.18
C HIS A 81 6.52 4.96 0.15
N HIS A 82 7.03 3.96 -0.56
CA HIS A 82 8.02 4.23 -1.59
C HIS A 82 7.99 3.16 -2.66
N TRP A 83 8.45 3.52 -3.84
CA TRP A 83 8.52 2.63 -4.97
C TRP A 83 9.92 2.10 -5.12
N VAL A 84 10.04 0.80 -5.44
CA VAL A 84 11.32 0.17 -5.69
C VAL A 84 11.28 -0.54 -7.02
N HIS A 85 12.42 -0.58 -7.69
CA HIS A 85 12.54 -1.25 -8.98
C HIS A 85 12.79 -2.73 -8.77
N ARG A 86 11.82 -3.55 -9.17
CA ARG A 86 11.88 -5.01 -9.00
C ARG A 86 11.05 -5.69 -10.07
N HIS A 87 11.40 -6.91 -10.37
CA HIS A 87 10.62 -7.74 -11.27
C HIS A 87 10.37 -7.10 -12.64
N GLY A 88 11.35 -6.37 -13.12
CA GLY A 88 11.23 -5.73 -14.42
C GLY A 88 10.32 -4.51 -14.45
N GLY A 89 9.96 -3.98 -13.30
CA GLY A 89 9.12 -2.81 -13.20
C GLY A 89 9.25 -2.17 -11.83
N TRP A 90 8.17 -1.60 -11.33
CA TRP A 90 8.15 -0.86 -10.09
C TRP A 90 7.11 -1.44 -9.16
N VAL A 91 7.47 -1.59 -7.89
CA VAL A 91 6.60 -2.15 -6.86
C VAL A 91 6.52 -1.17 -5.71
N LEU A 92 5.31 -0.94 -5.22
CA LEU A 92 5.11 -0.07 -4.07
C LEU A 92 5.39 -0.84 -2.79
N VAL A 93 6.25 -0.27 -1.96
CA VAL A 93 6.43 -0.74 -0.59
C VAL A 93 5.60 0.18 0.29
N GLU A 94 4.59 -0.38 0.92
CA GLU A 94 3.67 0.42 1.70
C GLU A 94 4.29 0.90 2.98
N GLY A 95 3.95 2.12 3.35
CA GLY A 95 4.44 2.71 4.58
C GLY A 95 3.85 2.04 5.81
N HIS A 96 4.56 2.17 6.90
CA HIS A 96 4.13 1.56 8.16
C HIS A 96 4.88 2.19 9.33
N TRP A 97 4.36 1.97 10.50
CA TRP A 97 5.05 2.36 11.74
C TRP A 97 5.98 1.23 12.19
N ARG A 98 7.14 1.61 12.67
CA ARG A 98 8.07 0.65 13.26
C ARG A 98 8.61 1.16 14.60
#